data_8784a011d6e06a4e56301eca17a3e0fb
#
_entry.id   8784a011d6e06a4e56301eca17a3e0fb
#
_cell.length_a   1.000
_cell.length_b   1.000
_cell.length_c   1.000
_cell.angle_alpha   90.00
_cell.angle_beta   90.00
_cell.angle_gamma   90.00
#
_symmetry.space_group_name_H-M   'P 1'
#
loop_
_entity.id
_entity.type
_entity.pdbx_description
1 polymer ?
#
loop_
_entity_poly.entity_id
_entity_poly.type
_entity_poly.pdbx_seq_one_letter_code
_entity_poly.pdbx_strand_id
1 'polypeptide(L)'
;MLDEGVWADVKVGGEHLRLFSEHGAQGVQASVFNVIAKTWIAPSETVDSIEQGKDRAEAYARAYLSKMGNWELTELVWKKARSA
;
A
#
# COMPACT_ATOMS: atom_id res chain seq x y z
N MET A 1 11.84 -14.02 -12.66
CA MET A 1 11.57 -13.67 -12.49
C MET A 1 10.98 -13.01 -12.16
N LEU A 2 10.45 -12.54 -11.83
CA LEU A 2 10.07 -11.95 -11.57
C LEU A 2 9.22 -11.40 -11.02
N ASP A 3 9.13 -10.66 -10.39
CA ASP A 3 8.58 -10.18 -9.62
C ASP A 3 7.71 -9.35 -9.90
N GLU A 4 6.59 -9.38 -9.79
CA GLU A 4 5.71 -8.62 -10.03
C GLU A 4 5.17 -8.09 -8.90
N GLY A 5 4.73 -6.91 -8.81
CA GLY A 5 4.08 -6.22 -7.73
C GLY A 5 3.39 -5.00 -8.29
N VAL A 6 2.58 -4.38 -7.47
CA VAL A 6 1.89 -3.15 -7.85
C VAL A 6 1.97 -2.17 -6.68
N TRP A 7 1.83 -0.89 -6.98
CA TRP A 7 1.84 0.14 -5.96
C TRP A 7 0.89 1.26 -6.35
N ALA A 8 0.48 2.03 -5.38
CA ALA A 8 -0.41 3.15 -5.64
C ALA A 8 -0.11 4.28 -4.66
N ASP A 9 -0.32 5.51 -5.11
CA ASP A 9 -0.17 6.68 -4.26
C ASP A 9 -1.53 7.19 -3.85
N VAL A 10 -1.62 7.67 -2.61
CA VAL A 10 -2.80 8.31 -2.10
C VAL A 10 -2.38 9.65 -1.54
N LYS A 11 -2.99 10.72 -2.03
CA LYS A 11 -2.71 12.06 -1.52
C LYS A 11 -4.03 12.69 -1.11
N VAL A 12 -4.23 12.87 0.16
CA VAL A 12 -5.47 13.46 0.66
C VAL A 12 -5.19 14.16 1.99
N GLY A 13 -5.74 15.34 2.15
CA GLY A 13 -5.67 16.03 3.42
C GLY A 13 -4.26 16.32 3.91
N GLY A 14 -3.32 16.51 3.01
CA GLY A 14 -1.94 16.74 3.40
C GLY A 14 -1.16 15.48 3.69
N GLU A 15 -1.80 14.32 3.57
CA GLU A 15 -1.12 13.04 3.75
C GLU A 15 -0.73 12.48 2.39
N HIS A 16 0.38 11.78 2.36
CA HIS A 16 0.80 11.10 1.15
C HIS A 16 1.23 9.70 1.54
N LEU A 17 0.44 8.72 1.15
CA LEU A 17 0.72 7.32 1.45
C LEU A 17 1.05 6.57 0.18
N ARG A 18 1.92 5.60 0.29
CA ARG A 18 2.23 4.73 -0.83
C ARG A 18 1.92 3.30 -0.43
N LEU A 19 1.05 2.68 -1.17
CA LEU A 19 0.58 1.33 -0.88
C LEU A 19 1.31 0.35 -1.78
N PHE A 20 1.67 -0.80 -1.24
CA PHE A 20 2.39 -1.80 -1.99
C PHE A 20 1.73 -3.15 -1.85
N SER A 21 1.71 -3.90 -2.94
CA SER A 21 1.37 -5.31 -2.93
C SER A 21 2.37 -5.97 -3.86
N GLU A 22 3.36 -6.66 -3.32
CA GLU A 22 4.44 -7.16 -4.16
C GLU A 22 4.98 -8.48 -3.65
N HIS A 23 5.60 -9.21 -4.56
CA HIS A 23 6.20 -10.49 -4.21
C HIS A 23 7.45 -10.27 -3.38
N GLY A 24 7.55 -11.01 -2.30
CA GLY A 24 8.73 -11.00 -1.46
C GLY A 24 9.24 -12.42 -1.30
N ALA A 25 10.19 -12.59 -0.41
CA ALA A 25 10.82 -13.88 -0.20
C ALA A 25 9.85 -14.92 0.33
N GLN A 26 8.83 -14.49 1.06
CA GLN A 26 7.91 -15.42 1.67
C GLN A 26 6.53 -15.39 1.05
N GLY A 27 6.37 -14.77 -0.09
CA GLY A 27 5.09 -14.65 -0.75
C GLY A 27 4.77 -13.20 -1.00
N VAL A 28 3.50 -12.91 -1.29
CA VAL A 28 3.09 -11.54 -1.56
C VAL A 28 2.96 -10.80 -0.24
N GLN A 29 3.45 -9.58 -0.21
CA GLN A 29 3.40 -8.77 0.98
C GLN A 29 2.67 -7.47 0.72
N ALA A 30 1.80 -7.10 1.65
CA ALA A 30 1.08 -5.84 1.60
C ALA A 30 1.70 -4.89 2.61
N SER A 31 1.91 -3.64 2.23
CA SER A 31 2.48 -2.66 3.13
C SER A 31 2.05 -1.25 2.73
N VAL A 32 2.17 -0.32 3.66
CA VAL A 32 1.80 1.07 3.44
C VAL A 32 2.88 1.97 4.04
N PHE A 33 3.38 2.89 3.25
CA PHE A 33 4.45 3.78 3.64
C PHE A 33 3.93 5.23 3.66
N ASN A 34 4.26 5.96 4.72
CA ASN A 34 3.95 7.38 4.78
C ASN A 34 5.12 8.13 4.18
N VAL A 35 4.91 8.71 3.00
CA VAL A 35 5.98 9.33 2.24
C VAL A 35 6.49 10.60 2.91
N ILE A 36 5.61 11.35 3.53
CA ILE A 36 5.98 12.59 4.18
C ILE A 36 6.75 12.34 5.47
N ALA A 37 6.25 11.46 6.30
CA ALA A 37 6.91 11.13 7.56
C ALA A 37 8.06 10.16 7.38
N LYS A 38 8.12 9.50 6.22
CA LYS A 38 9.16 8.52 5.89
C LYS A 38 9.17 7.35 6.86
N THR A 39 7.98 6.89 7.19
CA THR A 39 7.83 5.75 8.09
C THR A 39 6.80 4.77 7.52
N TRP A 40 6.93 3.51 7.90
CA TRP A 40 5.94 2.51 7.54
C TRP A 40 4.77 2.62 8.50
N ILE A 41 3.57 2.70 7.93
CA ILE A 41 2.37 2.82 8.75
C ILE A 41 1.96 1.49 9.31
N ALA A 42 2.10 0.45 8.51
CA ALA A 42 1.70 -0.89 8.92
C ALA A 42 2.84 -1.83 8.61
N PRO A 43 3.04 -2.83 9.45
CA PRO A 43 4.06 -3.83 9.14
C PRO A 43 3.65 -4.60 7.91
N SER A 44 4.62 -5.13 7.19
CA SER A 44 4.32 -5.94 6.03
C SER A 44 3.53 -7.16 6.45
N GLU A 45 2.50 -7.44 5.69
CA GLU A 45 1.67 -8.62 5.96
C GLU A 45 1.75 -9.54 4.76
N THR A 46 2.02 -10.81 4.99
CA THR A 46 2.09 -11.80 3.93
C THR A 46 0.68 -12.26 3.59
N VAL A 47 0.37 -12.25 2.33
CA VAL A 47 -0.95 -12.67 1.83
C VAL A 47 -0.78 -13.63 0.68
N ASP A 48 -1.89 -14.13 0.16
CA ASP A 48 -1.84 -15.20 -0.84
C ASP A 48 -1.71 -14.72 -2.28
N SER A 49 -2.10 -13.51 -2.57
CA SER A 49 -2.09 -13.03 -3.94
C SER A 49 -1.91 -11.53 -4.00
N ILE A 50 -1.58 -11.05 -5.19
CA ILE A 50 -1.45 -9.60 -5.40
C ILE A 50 -2.78 -8.90 -5.14
N GLU A 51 -3.90 -9.50 -5.57
CA GLU A 51 -5.20 -8.90 -5.32
C GLU A 51 -5.51 -8.82 -3.84
N GLN A 52 -5.19 -9.83 -3.10
CA GLN A 52 -5.39 -9.81 -1.66
C GLN A 52 -4.49 -8.79 -1.00
N GLY A 53 -3.27 -8.64 -1.51
CA GLY A 53 -2.36 -7.63 -1.00
C GLY A 53 -2.87 -6.22 -1.23
N LYS A 54 -3.48 -5.97 -2.39
CA LYS A 54 -4.08 -4.68 -2.67
C LYS A 54 -5.19 -4.38 -1.66
N ASP A 55 -6.04 -5.36 -1.40
CA ASP A 55 -7.15 -5.18 -0.47
C ASP A 55 -6.64 -4.90 0.94
N ARG A 56 -5.60 -5.61 1.36
CA ARG A 56 -5.06 -5.40 2.70
C ARG A 56 -4.39 -4.04 2.83
N ALA A 57 -3.60 -3.65 1.83
CA ALA A 57 -2.94 -2.34 1.87
C ALA A 57 -3.99 -1.23 1.89
N GLU A 58 -5.04 -1.38 1.10
CA GLU A 58 -6.10 -0.39 1.08
C GLU A 58 -6.80 -0.31 2.44
N ALA A 59 -7.03 -1.44 3.09
CA ALA A 59 -7.66 -1.45 4.40
C ALA A 59 -6.81 -0.72 5.43
N TYR A 60 -5.50 -0.93 5.40
CA TYR A 60 -4.61 -0.23 6.30
C TYR A 60 -4.61 1.27 6.04
N ALA A 61 -4.60 1.66 4.77
CA ALA A 61 -4.60 3.07 4.41
C ALA A 61 -5.90 3.74 4.86
N ARG A 62 -7.03 3.08 4.67
CA ARG A 62 -8.31 3.63 5.09
C ARG A 62 -8.37 3.81 6.60
N ALA A 63 -7.87 2.83 7.34
CA ALA A 63 -7.87 2.92 8.79
C ALA A 63 -7.00 4.08 9.26
N TYR A 64 -5.83 4.23 8.65
CA TYR A 64 -4.92 5.31 9.01
C TYR A 64 -5.54 6.68 8.73
N LEU A 65 -6.10 6.86 7.54
CA LEU A 65 -6.67 8.15 7.16
C LEU A 65 -7.89 8.50 8.00
N SER A 66 -8.67 7.50 8.35
CA SER A 66 -9.82 7.72 9.21
C SER A 66 -9.39 8.19 10.60
N LYS A 67 -8.27 7.65 11.08
CA LYS A 67 -7.77 8.02 12.39
C LYS A 67 -7.13 9.41 12.38
N MET A 68 -6.48 9.78 11.29
CA MET A 68 -5.76 11.03 11.24
C MET A 68 -6.64 12.24 10.96
N GLY A 69 -7.72 12.09 10.28
CA GLY A 69 -8.54 13.23 9.97
C GLY A 69 -9.86 12.89 9.34
N ASN A 70 -10.24 11.64 9.43
CA ASN A 70 -11.49 11.18 8.85
C ASN A 70 -11.53 11.42 7.34
N TRP A 71 -10.37 11.29 6.69
CA TRP A 71 -10.28 11.46 5.26
C TRP A 71 -10.78 10.20 4.57
N GLU A 72 -11.35 10.37 3.40
CA GLU A 72 -11.81 9.22 2.64
C GLU A 72 -10.84 8.91 1.54
N LEU A 73 -10.65 7.64 1.30
CA LEU A 73 -9.78 7.17 0.24
C LEU A 73 -10.49 7.31 -1.07
N THR A 74 -9.89 8.00 -2.01
CA THR A 74 -10.46 8.10 -3.35
C THR A 74 -10.04 6.86 -4.14
N GLU A 75 -10.46 6.83 -5.38
CA GLU A 75 -10.15 5.69 -6.23
C GLU A 75 -8.65 5.56 -6.41
N LEU A 76 -8.15 4.35 -6.26
CA LEU A 76 -6.73 4.08 -6.39
C LEU A 76 -6.39 3.67 -7.80
N VAL A 77 -5.24 4.16 -8.26
CA VAL A 77 -4.70 3.75 -9.54
C VAL A 77 -3.45 2.95 -9.24
N TRP A 78 -3.54 1.64 -9.40
CA TRP A 78 -2.42 0.76 -9.13
C TRP A 78 -1.52 0.68 -10.35
N LYS A 79 -0.23 0.83 -10.13
CA LYS A 79 0.77 0.79 -11.18
C LYS A 79 1.67 -0.41 -10.97
N LYS A 80 2.18 -0.93 -12.07
CA LYS A 80 3.08 -2.05 -11.98
C LYS A 80 4.43 -1.60 -11.47
N ALA A 81 4.93 -2.33 -10.51
CA ALA A 81 6.28 -2.10 -10.05
C ALA A 81 7.23 -2.66 -11.10
N ARG A 82 8.36 -1.89 -11.45
CA ARG A 82 9.21 -2.38 -12.40
C ARG A 82 10.28 -3.04 -11.76
N SER A 83 10.63 -4.19 -12.09
CA SER A 83 11.82 -4.74 -11.58
C SER A 83 12.88 -4.32 -12.47
N ALA A 84 13.76 -3.67 -12.05
CA ALA A 84 14.80 -3.11 -12.87
C ALA A 84 15.79 -4.11 -13.34
#